data_ecf63bb6a10ddab3b19f32b6f823ebb7
#
_entry.id   ecf63bb6a10ddab3b19f32b6f823ebb7
#
_cell.length_a   1.000
_cell.length_b   1.000
_cell.length_c   1.000
_cell.angle_alpha   90.00
_cell.angle_beta   90.00
_cell.angle_gamma   90.00
#
_symmetry.space_group_name_H-M   'P 1'
#
loop_
_entity.id
_entity.type
_entity.pdbx_description
1 polymer ?
#
loop_
_entity_poly.entity_id
_entity_poly.type
_entity_poly.pdbx_seq_one_letter_code
_entity_poly.pdbx_strand_id
1 'polypeptide(L)'
;MMEFEKDLRVTETNIPGLLVFDLSVHGDNRGWFKENWQRAKMTGLGLPDFGPVQNNISFNAKRGVTRGIHAEPWDKFISVATGEIFGAWVDLRPGDSFGRVYTTRLDPSKAIFVPRGVGNSFQALEDGTAYTYLVNAHWSLEQKKTYTFVNLADPELNVQWPIPLDECELSDADLHHPMLKDAKPMAPRRTMVTGCNGQLGRAIRAYVEEHGLQGFEFNDIDTFDFSNPKQYEQFDWSLYGTIINAGAYTAVDKAETPEGHVAAWKANAQGPALLARVAAEHNITLVHVSSDYVFDGAREVHDESEPFSPLGVYGQTKAAGDIAVGNCPRHYILRSSWVIGDGRNFVRTMKTLSDRVADPQDALDQVTVVDDQIGRLTFTDDMASAIFHLLGYRDTPEPVEPAAYGTYDMTGSGESASWCGIARMVFDQANGNGDKVKPVTTAEYYANTTGPVSPRPAYSTLNLGKIENTGYRPANWQESLNAYTATL
;
A
#
# COMPACT_ATOMS: atom_id res chain seq x y z
N MET A 1 10.73 40.25 7.68
CA MET A 1 11.90 40.29 8.60
C MET A 1 12.02 38.95 9.24
N MET A 2 13.16 38.26 9.13
CA MET A 2 13.39 36.93 9.68
C MET A 2 13.18 36.93 11.21
N GLU A 3 12.41 35.96 11.71
CA GLU A 3 12.15 35.82 13.13
C GLU A 3 13.04 34.74 13.72
N PHE A 4 13.70 35.05 14.85
CA PHE A 4 14.59 34.16 15.56
C PHE A 4 13.87 33.46 16.72
N GLU A 5 14.42 32.31 17.18
CA GLU A 5 14.00 31.57 18.37
C GLU A 5 12.51 31.13 18.35
N LYS A 6 11.97 30.87 17.15
CA LYS A 6 10.64 30.24 17.02
C LYS A 6 10.70 28.76 17.39
N ASP A 7 9.61 28.26 17.93
CA ASP A 7 9.41 26.83 18.01
C ASP A 7 9.13 26.25 16.62
N LEU A 8 9.62 25.04 16.38
CA LEU A 8 9.26 24.25 15.20
C LEU A 8 7.74 23.96 15.25
N ARG A 9 7.00 24.44 14.27
CA ARG A 9 5.53 24.28 14.16
C ARG A 9 5.12 23.95 12.74
N VAL A 10 3.99 23.26 12.59
CA VAL A 10 3.34 23.01 11.31
C VAL A 10 1.98 23.71 11.27
N THR A 11 1.62 24.22 10.11
CA THR A 11 0.31 24.82 9.83
C THR A 11 -0.22 24.25 8.53
N GLU A 12 -1.44 23.72 8.57
CA GLU A 12 -2.16 23.30 7.37
C GLU A 12 -2.61 24.52 6.56
N THR A 13 -2.75 24.31 5.24
CA THR A 13 -3.23 25.35 4.34
C THR A 13 -4.61 25.01 3.78
N ASN A 14 -5.16 25.88 2.93
CA ASN A 14 -6.38 25.59 2.19
C ASN A 14 -6.21 24.55 1.04
N ILE A 15 -4.98 24.11 0.75
CA ILE A 15 -4.67 23.05 -0.21
C ILE A 15 -4.37 21.77 0.59
N PRO A 16 -5.12 20.66 0.41
CA PRO A 16 -4.90 19.45 1.19
C PRO A 16 -3.47 18.92 1.07
N GLY A 17 -2.81 18.68 2.23
CA GLY A 17 -1.45 18.18 2.32
C GLY A 17 -0.33 19.19 2.05
N LEU A 18 -0.63 20.43 1.67
CA LEU A 18 0.32 21.54 1.60
C LEU A 18 0.53 22.10 3.02
N LEU A 19 1.74 21.92 3.58
CA LEU A 19 2.04 22.22 4.98
C LEU A 19 3.11 23.31 5.08
N VAL A 20 2.87 24.34 5.89
CA VAL A 20 3.87 25.39 6.20
C VAL A 20 4.51 25.10 7.55
N PHE A 21 5.83 25.20 7.61
CA PHE A 21 6.63 25.01 8.81
C PHE A 21 7.26 26.33 9.25
N ASP A 22 7.13 26.69 10.51
CA ASP A 22 8.01 27.64 11.17
C ASP A 22 9.26 26.88 11.63
N LEU A 23 10.44 27.35 11.22
CA LEU A 23 11.74 26.75 11.56
C LEU A 23 12.39 27.52 12.71
N SER A 24 13.00 26.80 13.65
CA SER A 24 13.82 27.41 14.68
C SER A 24 15.13 27.92 14.11
N VAL A 25 15.33 29.23 14.14
CA VAL A 25 16.57 29.90 13.69
C VAL A 25 17.26 30.53 14.89
N HIS A 26 18.53 30.18 15.12
CA HIS A 26 19.34 30.67 16.22
C HIS A 26 20.42 31.60 15.70
N GLY A 27 20.49 32.83 16.22
CA GLY A 27 21.44 33.86 15.81
C GLY A 27 22.52 34.10 16.85
N ASP A 28 23.77 34.38 16.38
CA ASP A 28 24.88 34.89 17.20
C ASP A 28 25.72 35.91 16.43
N ASN A 29 26.86 36.32 17.00
CA ASN A 29 27.76 37.29 16.40
C ASN A 29 28.45 36.83 15.09
N ARG A 30 28.30 35.56 14.69
CA ARG A 30 28.84 34.98 13.44
C ARG A 30 27.76 34.87 12.34
N GLY A 31 26.47 35.03 12.69
CA GLY A 31 25.34 34.89 11.78
C GLY A 31 24.22 34.07 12.44
N TRP A 32 23.65 33.12 11.71
CA TRP A 32 22.56 32.29 12.20
C TRP A 32 22.75 30.83 11.77
N PHE A 33 22.11 29.94 12.53
CA PHE A 33 22.02 28.49 12.29
C PHE A 33 20.57 28.02 12.38
N LYS A 34 20.18 27.06 11.55
CA LYS A 34 18.89 26.35 11.65
C LYS A 34 19.03 24.88 11.30
N GLU A 35 18.20 24.04 11.89
CA GLU A 35 17.92 22.72 11.33
C GLU A 35 16.96 22.87 10.16
N ASN A 36 17.48 22.83 8.93
CA ASN A 36 16.66 23.07 7.73
C ASN A 36 15.65 21.96 7.47
N TRP A 37 16.00 20.71 7.83
CA TRP A 37 15.14 19.53 7.79
C TRP A 37 15.62 18.50 8.80
N GLN A 38 14.68 17.95 9.59
CA GLN A 38 14.98 16.92 10.57
C GLN A 38 13.79 15.94 10.60
N ARG A 39 14.03 14.72 10.06
CA ARG A 39 13.00 13.71 9.81
C ARG A 39 12.15 13.42 11.05
N ALA A 40 12.76 13.02 12.17
CA ALA A 40 12.04 12.57 13.35
C ALA A 40 11.16 13.68 13.97
N LYS A 41 11.70 14.92 14.09
CA LYS A 41 10.94 16.05 14.65
C LYS A 41 9.77 16.45 13.75
N MET A 42 10.00 16.53 12.44
CA MET A 42 9.01 17.03 11.48
C MET A 42 7.93 16.00 11.21
N THR A 43 8.26 14.69 11.10
CA THR A 43 7.25 13.64 10.99
C THR A 43 6.40 13.52 12.25
N GLY A 44 6.99 13.75 13.43
CA GLY A 44 6.25 13.84 14.70
C GLY A 44 5.25 15.00 14.76
N LEU A 45 5.38 16.02 13.88
CA LEU A 45 4.47 17.13 13.72
C LEU A 45 3.51 16.99 12.53
N GLY A 46 3.52 15.87 11.82
CA GLY A 46 2.62 15.60 10.71
C GLY A 46 3.23 15.78 9.30
N LEU A 47 4.55 16.05 9.17
CA LEU A 47 5.20 15.96 7.87
C LEU A 47 5.10 14.50 7.36
N PRO A 48 4.56 14.24 6.17
CA PRO A 48 4.65 12.93 5.56
C PRO A 48 6.12 12.45 5.48
N ASP A 49 6.38 11.19 5.83
CA ASP A 49 7.70 10.60 5.68
C ASP A 49 7.98 10.32 4.19
N PHE A 50 8.32 11.38 3.46
CA PHE A 50 8.43 11.35 2.00
C PHE A 50 9.76 10.81 1.47
N GLY A 51 10.73 10.50 2.35
CA GLY A 51 12.01 9.86 1.98
C GLY A 51 12.82 10.65 0.93
N PRO A 52 13.32 11.86 1.25
CA PRO A 52 14.05 12.68 0.28
C PRO A 52 15.35 12.00 -0.18
N VAL A 53 15.60 12.03 -1.49
CA VAL A 53 16.77 11.41 -2.16
C VAL A 53 17.64 12.40 -2.91
N GLN A 54 17.16 13.63 -3.13
CA GLN A 54 17.91 14.70 -3.85
C GLN A 54 17.65 16.04 -3.21
N ASN A 55 18.69 16.87 -3.12
CA ASN A 55 18.60 18.28 -2.72
C ASN A 55 19.01 19.16 -3.89
N ASN A 56 18.20 20.19 -4.18
CA ASN A 56 18.44 21.15 -5.23
C ASN A 56 18.55 22.55 -4.63
N ILE A 57 19.36 23.42 -5.26
CA ILE A 57 19.46 24.83 -4.92
C ILE A 57 19.26 25.65 -6.21
N SER A 58 18.36 26.63 -6.13
CA SER A 58 18.18 27.66 -7.16
C SER A 58 18.67 29.00 -6.62
N PHE A 59 19.75 29.51 -7.16
CA PHE A 59 20.26 30.84 -6.83
C PHE A 59 19.66 31.89 -7.77
N ASN A 60 19.13 32.96 -7.20
CA ASN A 60 18.47 34.05 -7.91
C ASN A 60 19.21 35.34 -7.61
N ALA A 61 20.01 35.81 -8.58
CA ALA A 61 20.95 36.95 -8.39
C ALA A 61 20.23 38.26 -8.14
N LYS A 62 19.06 38.45 -8.75
CA LYS A 62 18.31 39.70 -8.69
C LYS A 62 16.93 39.50 -8.08
N ARG A 63 16.48 40.55 -7.39
CA ARG A 63 15.07 40.73 -7.04
C ARG A 63 14.22 40.71 -8.32
N GLY A 64 13.04 40.09 -8.29
CA GLY A 64 12.10 39.95 -9.41
C GLY A 64 12.33 38.71 -10.28
N VAL A 65 13.38 37.91 -10.05
CA VAL A 65 13.44 36.56 -10.69
C VAL A 65 12.24 35.74 -10.26
N THR A 66 11.44 35.33 -11.22
CA THR A 66 10.19 34.58 -10.98
C THR A 66 10.21 33.27 -11.76
N ARG A 67 9.75 32.15 -11.12
CA ARG A 67 9.75 30.82 -11.70
C ARG A 67 8.44 30.11 -11.39
N GLY A 68 7.95 29.30 -12.33
CA GLY A 68 6.76 28.46 -12.15
C GLY A 68 5.70 28.67 -13.22
N ILE A 69 4.50 28.22 -13.04
CA ILE A 69 3.99 27.29 -12.03
C ILE A 69 4.24 25.86 -12.53
N HIS A 70 4.96 25.07 -11.75
CA HIS A 70 5.36 23.71 -12.14
C HIS A 70 4.83 22.71 -11.09
N ALA A 71 3.89 21.83 -11.46
CA ALA A 71 3.55 20.67 -10.68
C ALA A 71 4.37 19.47 -11.15
N GLU A 72 5.15 18.93 -10.26
CA GLU A 72 6.08 17.83 -10.53
C GLU A 72 5.57 16.51 -9.94
N PRO A 73 6.01 15.34 -10.46
CA PRO A 73 5.49 14.02 -10.05
C PRO A 73 6.08 13.52 -8.72
N TRP A 74 6.56 14.41 -7.85
CA TRP A 74 7.15 14.11 -6.55
C TRP A 74 6.79 15.13 -5.49
N ASP A 75 7.05 14.76 -4.24
CA ASP A 75 6.91 15.64 -3.09
C ASP A 75 8.16 16.48 -2.90
N LYS A 76 7.99 17.68 -2.38
CA LYS A 76 9.08 18.63 -2.11
C LYS A 76 9.00 19.17 -0.69
N PHE A 77 10.16 19.35 -0.06
CA PHE A 77 10.30 20.19 1.11
C PHE A 77 11.18 21.41 0.77
N ILE A 78 10.57 22.57 0.71
CA ILE A 78 11.13 23.80 0.21
C ILE A 78 11.49 24.72 1.37
N SER A 79 12.65 25.37 1.30
CA SER A 79 13.07 26.40 2.23
C SER A 79 13.92 27.47 1.53
N VAL A 80 14.18 28.57 2.23
CA VAL A 80 15.06 29.64 1.76
C VAL A 80 16.33 29.61 2.61
N ALA A 81 17.50 29.61 1.93
CA ALA A 81 18.80 29.65 2.60
C ALA A 81 19.23 31.11 2.84
N THR A 82 18.99 32.02 1.90
CA THR A 82 19.20 33.47 2.03
C THR A 82 18.15 34.23 1.24
N GLY A 83 17.81 35.45 1.68
CA GLY A 83 16.81 36.32 1.05
C GLY A 83 15.37 35.96 1.44
N GLU A 84 14.43 36.49 0.69
CA GLU A 84 13.00 36.32 0.86
C GLU A 84 12.33 36.02 -0.48
N ILE A 85 11.32 35.13 -0.48
CA ILE A 85 10.47 34.89 -1.64
C ILE A 85 9.00 35.17 -1.30
N PHE A 86 8.22 35.53 -2.31
CA PHE A 86 6.80 35.37 -2.34
C PHE A 86 6.50 34.08 -3.13
N GLY A 87 5.91 33.07 -2.48
CA GLY A 87 5.54 31.82 -3.10
C GLY A 87 4.06 31.74 -3.40
N ALA A 88 3.70 31.14 -4.53
CA ALA A 88 2.33 30.79 -4.88
C ALA A 88 2.27 29.30 -5.27
N TRP A 89 1.35 28.58 -4.63
CA TRP A 89 1.10 27.15 -4.84
C TRP A 89 -0.31 26.96 -5.35
N VAL A 90 -0.47 26.08 -6.33
CA VAL A 90 -1.75 25.83 -7.02
C VAL A 90 -2.01 24.33 -7.01
N ASP A 91 -3.16 23.92 -6.52
CA ASP A 91 -3.53 22.49 -6.60
C ASP A 91 -3.88 22.13 -8.06
N LEU A 92 -3.06 21.27 -8.66
CA LEU A 92 -3.25 20.77 -10.03
C LEU A 92 -3.57 19.27 -10.04
N ARG A 93 -3.99 18.71 -8.90
CA ARG A 93 -4.53 17.36 -8.78
C ARG A 93 -6.01 17.35 -9.17
N PRO A 94 -6.52 16.26 -9.76
CA PRO A 94 -7.95 16.15 -10.07
C PRO A 94 -8.77 16.15 -8.76
N GLY A 95 -9.94 16.79 -8.80
CA GLY A 95 -10.90 16.86 -7.68
C GLY A 95 -11.30 18.30 -7.34
N ASP A 96 -12.05 18.47 -6.24
CA ASP A 96 -12.71 19.73 -5.85
C ASP A 96 -11.73 20.88 -5.48
N SER A 97 -10.47 20.54 -5.24
CA SER A 97 -9.42 21.52 -4.94
C SER A 97 -8.63 21.99 -6.19
N PHE A 98 -8.91 21.44 -7.38
CA PHE A 98 -8.21 21.85 -8.61
C PHE A 98 -8.32 23.36 -8.84
N GLY A 99 -7.16 24.00 -9.10
CA GLY A 99 -7.07 25.45 -9.26
C GLY A 99 -7.05 26.25 -7.95
N ARG A 100 -7.19 25.62 -6.77
CA ARG A 100 -7.10 26.32 -5.47
C ARG A 100 -5.70 26.86 -5.27
N VAL A 101 -5.61 28.13 -4.82
CA VAL A 101 -4.34 28.84 -4.66
C VAL A 101 -4.05 29.07 -3.18
N TYR A 102 -2.80 28.92 -2.79
CA TYR A 102 -2.23 29.35 -1.53
C TYR A 102 -1.00 30.22 -1.78
N THR A 103 -0.88 31.35 -1.08
CA THR A 103 0.29 32.24 -1.19
C THR A 103 0.84 32.60 0.18
N THR A 104 2.16 32.66 0.28
CA THR A 104 2.83 33.14 1.49
C THR A 104 4.25 33.63 1.16
N ARG A 105 4.84 34.39 2.09
CA ARG A 105 6.26 34.74 2.04
C ARG A 105 7.07 33.71 2.83
N LEU A 106 8.20 33.31 2.26
CA LEU A 106 9.19 32.48 2.92
C LEU A 106 10.52 33.21 3.01
N ASP A 107 11.05 33.27 4.20
CA ASP A 107 12.42 33.65 4.53
C ASP A 107 13.11 32.43 5.21
N PRO A 108 14.37 32.52 5.69
CA PRO A 108 15.05 31.41 6.33
C PRO A 108 14.32 30.80 7.57
N SER A 109 13.37 31.52 8.17
CA SER A 109 12.59 31.02 9.33
C SER A 109 11.37 30.19 8.96
N LYS A 110 11.14 29.95 7.64
CA LYS A 110 9.99 29.16 7.16
C LYS A 110 10.39 28.13 6.11
N ALA A 111 9.60 27.05 6.06
CA ALA A 111 9.65 26.06 5.00
C ALA A 111 8.24 25.66 4.60
N ILE A 112 8.10 24.96 3.46
CA ILE A 112 6.82 24.45 3.01
C ILE A 112 7.00 23.06 2.40
N PHE A 113 6.14 22.12 2.80
CA PHE A 113 6.01 20.82 2.17
C PHE A 113 4.97 20.90 1.07
N VAL A 114 5.35 20.56 -0.14
CA VAL A 114 4.52 20.60 -1.35
C VAL A 114 4.30 19.16 -1.82
N PRO A 115 3.10 18.62 -1.68
CA PRO A 115 2.81 17.28 -2.16
C PRO A 115 2.81 17.21 -3.69
N ARG A 116 3.06 16.03 -4.23
CA ARG A 116 2.98 15.72 -5.66
C ARG A 116 1.69 16.30 -6.28
N GLY A 117 1.83 16.95 -7.42
CA GLY A 117 0.70 17.51 -8.18
C GLY A 117 0.24 18.89 -7.71
N VAL A 118 0.82 19.42 -6.63
CA VAL A 118 0.66 20.84 -6.29
C VAL A 118 1.71 21.64 -7.05
N GLY A 119 1.26 22.56 -7.88
CA GLY A 119 2.08 23.47 -8.64
C GLY A 119 2.81 24.42 -7.73
N ASN A 120 4.11 24.61 -7.97
CA ASN A 120 5.00 25.45 -7.20
C ASN A 120 5.50 26.60 -8.05
N SER A 121 5.47 27.81 -7.49
CA SER A 121 6.05 29.01 -8.07
C SER A 121 6.57 29.95 -7.01
N PHE A 122 7.52 30.79 -7.37
CA PHE A 122 8.02 31.84 -6.48
C PHE A 122 8.55 33.03 -7.23
N GLN A 123 8.56 34.18 -6.54
CA GLN A 123 9.18 35.44 -6.95
C GLN A 123 10.21 35.85 -5.88
N ALA A 124 11.47 36.06 -6.26
CA ALA A 124 12.51 36.56 -5.38
C ALA A 124 12.24 38.02 -5.01
N LEU A 125 12.18 38.32 -3.72
CA LEU A 125 11.91 39.66 -3.21
C LEU A 125 13.19 40.42 -2.85
N GLU A 126 14.33 39.73 -2.81
CA GLU A 126 15.66 40.26 -2.50
C GLU A 126 16.70 39.74 -3.49
N ASP A 127 17.79 40.53 -3.70
CA ASP A 127 18.95 40.11 -4.47
C ASP A 127 19.68 38.98 -3.72
N GLY A 128 20.28 38.05 -4.47
CA GLY A 128 21.05 36.94 -3.89
C GLY A 128 20.18 35.90 -3.15
N THR A 129 18.91 35.79 -3.48
CA THR A 129 18.00 34.82 -2.88
C THR A 129 18.37 33.40 -3.28
N ALA A 130 18.64 32.53 -2.28
CA ALA A 130 18.92 31.11 -2.46
C ALA A 130 17.72 30.26 -2.00
N TYR A 131 17.05 29.68 -2.97
CA TYR A 131 15.90 28.77 -2.79
C TYR A 131 16.37 27.32 -2.85
N THR A 132 16.12 26.55 -1.82
CA THR A 132 16.56 25.13 -1.72
C THR A 132 15.38 24.22 -1.49
N TYR A 133 15.45 22.99 -2.03
CA TYR A 133 14.40 22.01 -1.85
C TYR A 133 14.90 20.56 -1.92
N LEU A 134 14.36 19.76 -1.02
CA LEU A 134 14.48 18.30 -1.00
C LEU A 134 13.36 17.69 -1.83
N VAL A 135 13.66 16.62 -2.56
CA VAL A 135 12.68 15.85 -3.34
C VAL A 135 12.87 14.34 -3.13
N ASN A 136 11.78 13.60 -3.25
CA ASN A 136 11.76 12.14 -3.07
C ASN A 136 11.87 11.34 -4.39
N ALA A 137 12.32 11.98 -5.45
CA ALA A 137 12.66 11.32 -6.72
C ALA A 137 13.86 12.02 -7.38
N HIS A 138 14.58 11.28 -8.22
CA HIS A 138 15.66 11.87 -9.02
C HIS A 138 15.09 12.56 -10.24
N TRP A 139 15.54 13.77 -10.50
CA TRP A 139 15.17 14.50 -11.69
C TRP A 139 15.72 13.83 -12.96
N SER A 140 14.91 13.75 -14.02
CA SER A 140 15.33 13.39 -15.35
C SER A 140 14.58 14.19 -16.43
N LEU A 141 15.15 14.28 -17.61
CA LEU A 141 14.50 14.96 -18.74
C LEU A 141 13.23 14.21 -19.18
N GLU A 142 13.18 12.90 -19.02
CA GLU A 142 12.02 12.06 -19.32
C GLU A 142 10.86 12.38 -18.38
N GLN A 143 11.13 12.47 -17.09
CA GLN A 143 10.12 12.82 -16.09
C GLN A 143 9.55 14.23 -16.28
N LYS A 144 10.31 15.17 -16.86
CA LYS A 144 9.79 16.52 -17.19
C LYS A 144 8.56 16.46 -18.11
N LYS A 145 8.42 15.43 -18.92
CA LYS A 145 7.25 15.24 -19.81
C LYS A 145 5.96 14.93 -19.04
N THR A 146 6.06 14.53 -17.79
CA THR A 146 4.91 14.19 -16.92
C THR A 146 4.47 15.37 -16.04
N TYR A 147 5.14 16.51 -16.12
CA TYR A 147 4.80 17.71 -15.35
C TYR A 147 3.48 18.30 -15.84
N THR A 148 2.78 18.93 -14.93
CA THR A 148 1.70 19.85 -15.24
C THR A 148 2.19 21.28 -15.04
N PHE A 149 1.96 22.12 -16.03
CA PHE A 149 2.35 23.53 -16.04
C PHE A 149 1.13 24.44 -16.11
N VAL A 150 1.21 25.59 -15.45
CA VAL A 150 0.21 26.66 -15.57
C VAL A 150 0.90 28.01 -15.66
N ASN A 151 0.32 28.94 -16.42
CA ASN A 151 0.86 30.27 -16.64
C ASN A 151 0.79 31.10 -15.36
N LEU A 152 1.88 31.81 -15.03
CA LEU A 152 1.97 32.70 -13.86
C LEU A 152 0.97 33.87 -13.92
N ALA A 153 0.62 34.33 -15.13
CA ALA A 153 -0.29 35.44 -15.37
C ALA A 153 -1.77 35.00 -15.52
N ASP A 154 -2.11 33.75 -15.21
CA ASP A 154 -3.47 33.25 -15.36
C ASP A 154 -4.44 34.05 -14.47
N PRO A 155 -5.47 34.71 -15.04
CA PRO A 155 -6.41 35.53 -14.29
C PRO A 155 -7.34 34.71 -13.36
N GLU A 156 -7.57 33.42 -13.65
CA GLU A 156 -8.40 32.54 -12.81
C GLU A 156 -7.70 32.25 -11.48
N LEU A 157 -6.35 32.22 -11.46
CA LEU A 157 -5.58 32.02 -10.24
C LEU A 157 -5.55 33.27 -9.36
N ASN A 158 -5.71 34.45 -9.92
CA ASN A 158 -5.75 35.73 -9.23
C ASN A 158 -4.60 35.94 -8.23
N VAL A 159 -3.39 35.48 -8.58
CA VAL A 159 -2.20 35.63 -7.71
C VAL A 159 -1.77 37.09 -7.68
N GLN A 160 -1.73 37.68 -6.48
CA GLN A 160 -1.31 39.06 -6.29
C GLN A 160 0.23 39.14 -6.15
N TRP A 161 0.92 39.13 -7.29
CA TRP A 161 2.38 39.19 -7.30
C TRP A 161 2.90 40.54 -6.75
N PRO A 162 3.82 40.53 -5.76
CA PRO A 162 4.35 41.77 -5.17
C PRO A 162 5.12 42.67 -6.18
N ILE A 163 5.71 42.06 -7.19
CA ILE A 163 6.36 42.75 -8.32
C ILE A 163 5.54 42.40 -9.56
N PRO A 164 5.09 43.37 -10.36
CA PRO A 164 4.37 43.09 -11.61
C PRO A 164 5.17 42.15 -12.51
N LEU A 165 4.51 41.17 -13.14
CA LEU A 165 5.21 40.13 -13.92
C LEU A 165 5.95 40.69 -15.15
N ASP A 166 5.51 41.82 -15.69
CA ASP A 166 6.17 42.54 -16.77
C ASP A 166 7.45 43.28 -16.33
N GLU A 167 7.67 43.44 -15.03
CA GLU A 167 8.91 43.93 -14.42
C GLU A 167 9.84 42.80 -13.95
N CYS A 168 9.45 41.56 -14.13
CA CYS A 168 10.14 40.38 -13.62
C CYS A 168 11.03 39.71 -14.67
N GLU A 169 12.06 38.98 -14.19
CA GLU A 169 12.88 38.11 -15.02
C GLU A 169 12.25 36.69 -15.03
N LEU A 170 11.68 36.31 -16.17
CA LEU A 170 11.07 35.01 -16.40
C LEU A 170 11.81 34.26 -17.51
N SER A 171 11.73 32.94 -17.49
CA SER A 171 12.16 32.11 -18.62
C SER A 171 11.14 32.19 -19.76
N ASP A 172 11.60 32.00 -21.00
CA ASP A 172 10.72 31.90 -22.16
C ASP A 172 9.67 30.80 -22.03
N ALA A 173 10.01 29.68 -21.38
CA ALA A 173 9.08 28.59 -21.10
C ALA A 173 7.99 29.01 -20.12
N ASP A 174 8.32 29.70 -19.03
CA ASP A 174 7.35 30.12 -18.01
C ASP A 174 6.34 31.15 -18.55
N LEU A 175 6.76 31.96 -19.53
CA LEU A 175 5.88 32.90 -20.23
C LEU A 175 4.81 32.23 -21.09
N HIS A 176 5.05 30.99 -21.56
CA HIS A 176 4.21 30.31 -22.55
C HIS A 176 3.52 29.06 -22.00
N HIS A 177 3.50 28.87 -20.68
CA HIS A 177 2.73 27.79 -20.06
C HIS A 177 1.21 27.93 -20.36
N PRO A 178 0.45 26.83 -20.41
CA PRO A 178 -1.00 26.87 -20.64
C PRO A 178 -1.73 27.59 -19.50
N MET A 179 -2.90 28.14 -19.79
CA MET A 179 -3.81 28.65 -18.77
C MET A 179 -4.44 27.49 -18.00
N LEU A 180 -4.95 27.73 -16.79
CA LEU A 180 -5.54 26.71 -15.90
C LEU A 180 -6.62 25.88 -16.60
N LYS A 181 -7.50 26.53 -17.35
CA LYS A 181 -8.57 25.91 -18.12
C LYS A 181 -8.09 24.89 -19.17
N ASP A 182 -6.86 25.05 -19.66
CA ASP A 182 -6.22 24.20 -20.67
C ASP A 182 -5.19 23.23 -20.03
N ALA A 183 -4.93 23.35 -18.72
CA ALA A 183 -3.97 22.52 -18.01
C ALA A 183 -4.57 21.13 -17.77
N LYS A 184 -3.75 20.09 -17.98
CA LYS A 184 -4.13 18.71 -17.64
C LYS A 184 -3.82 18.46 -16.17
N PRO A 185 -4.84 18.07 -15.36
CA PRO A 185 -4.56 17.68 -13.97
C PRO A 185 -3.52 16.58 -13.89
N MET A 186 -2.64 16.64 -12.88
CA MET A 186 -1.67 15.60 -12.64
C MET A 186 -2.37 14.33 -12.14
N ALA A 187 -2.40 13.30 -12.97
CA ALA A 187 -3.04 12.03 -12.62
C ALA A 187 -2.49 11.45 -11.30
N PRO A 188 -3.33 10.89 -10.44
CA PRO A 188 -2.88 10.20 -9.22
C PRO A 188 -1.96 9.02 -9.58
N ARG A 189 -1.14 8.59 -8.61
CA ARG A 189 -0.38 7.35 -8.75
C ARG A 189 -1.33 6.15 -8.82
N ARG A 190 -0.94 5.14 -9.59
CA ARG A 190 -1.70 3.90 -9.79
C ARG A 190 -1.47 2.91 -8.65
N THR A 191 -2.39 1.97 -8.51
CA THR A 191 -2.21 0.76 -7.71
C THR A 191 -2.01 -0.42 -8.64
N MET A 192 -0.88 -1.12 -8.48
CA MET A 192 -0.62 -2.39 -9.16
C MET A 192 -1.12 -3.54 -8.30
N VAL A 193 -1.87 -4.47 -8.89
CA VAL A 193 -2.28 -5.73 -8.26
C VAL A 193 -1.60 -6.86 -9.00
N THR A 194 -0.82 -7.70 -8.29
CA THR A 194 -0.19 -8.91 -8.86
C THR A 194 -0.96 -10.16 -8.41
N GLY A 195 -0.96 -11.22 -9.26
CA GLY A 195 -1.75 -12.42 -9.00
C GLY A 195 -3.27 -12.19 -9.13
N CYS A 196 -3.65 -11.34 -10.07
CA CYS A 196 -5.03 -10.87 -10.23
C CYS A 196 -6.02 -11.97 -10.64
N ASN A 197 -5.56 -13.09 -11.20
CA ASN A 197 -6.39 -14.23 -11.58
C ASN A 197 -6.58 -15.25 -10.45
N GLY A 198 -5.86 -15.08 -9.32
CA GLY A 198 -6.04 -15.88 -8.11
C GLY A 198 -7.35 -15.55 -7.38
N GLN A 199 -7.71 -16.34 -6.37
CA GLN A 199 -8.95 -16.15 -5.59
C GLN A 199 -9.02 -14.73 -5.00
N LEU A 200 -7.98 -14.29 -4.30
CA LEU A 200 -7.93 -12.95 -3.72
C LEU A 200 -7.83 -11.85 -4.78
N GLY A 201 -7.04 -12.06 -5.85
CA GLY A 201 -6.93 -11.08 -6.93
C GLY A 201 -8.27 -10.77 -7.59
N ARG A 202 -9.13 -11.78 -7.78
CA ARG A 202 -10.51 -11.59 -8.27
C ARG A 202 -11.37 -10.83 -7.27
N ALA A 203 -11.28 -11.15 -5.97
CA ALA A 203 -12.02 -10.42 -4.94
C ALA A 203 -11.58 -8.94 -4.87
N ILE A 204 -10.29 -8.64 -4.99
CA ILE A 204 -9.78 -7.27 -5.08
C ILE A 204 -10.36 -6.55 -6.32
N ARG A 205 -10.41 -7.23 -7.48
CA ARG A 205 -11.02 -6.66 -8.68
C ARG A 205 -12.50 -6.35 -8.48
N ALA A 206 -13.25 -7.30 -7.91
CA ALA A 206 -14.67 -7.12 -7.62
C ALA A 206 -14.90 -5.93 -6.67
N TYR A 207 -14.10 -5.80 -5.62
CA TYR A 207 -14.15 -4.65 -4.70
C TYR A 207 -13.91 -3.33 -5.43
N VAL A 208 -12.87 -3.26 -6.29
CA VAL A 208 -12.56 -2.06 -7.08
C VAL A 208 -13.71 -1.67 -8.00
N GLU A 209 -14.34 -2.65 -8.65
CA GLU A 209 -15.48 -2.43 -9.57
C GLU A 209 -16.73 -1.98 -8.80
N GLU A 210 -17.06 -2.64 -7.69
CA GLU A 210 -18.22 -2.32 -6.83
C GLU A 210 -18.15 -0.90 -6.27
N HIS A 211 -16.95 -0.46 -5.84
CA HIS A 211 -16.74 0.86 -5.25
C HIS A 211 -16.33 1.93 -6.28
N GLY A 212 -16.30 1.59 -7.57
CA GLY A 212 -15.96 2.54 -8.65
C GLY A 212 -14.55 3.12 -8.55
N LEU A 213 -13.61 2.42 -7.90
CA LEU A 213 -12.25 2.90 -7.70
C LEU A 213 -11.48 2.93 -9.03
N GLN A 214 -10.65 3.95 -9.22
CA GLN A 214 -9.91 4.17 -10.45
C GLN A 214 -8.40 4.05 -10.23
N GLY A 215 -7.65 3.88 -11.32
CA GLY A 215 -6.18 3.85 -11.29
C GLY A 215 -5.59 2.51 -10.87
N PHE A 216 -6.33 1.42 -10.96
CA PHE A 216 -5.86 0.06 -10.71
C PHE A 216 -5.37 -0.62 -11.98
N GLU A 217 -4.23 -1.29 -11.88
CA GLU A 217 -3.62 -2.10 -12.93
C GLU A 217 -3.46 -3.53 -12.43
N PHE A 218 -4.09 -4.47 -13.12
CA PHE A 218 -4.18 -5.86 -12.72
C PHE A 218 -3.24 -6.72 -13.56
N ASN A 219 -2.25 -7.32 -12.90
CA ASN A 219 -1.21 -8.15 -13.50
C ASN A 219 -1.22 -9.58 -12.96
N ASP A 220 -0.85 -10.52 -13.81
CA ASP A 220 -0.60 -11.91 -13.44
C ASP A 220 0.71 -12.40 -14.06
N ILE A 221 1.09 -13.64 -13.86
CA ILE A 221 2.38 -14.19 -14.25
C ILE A 221 2.70 -14.03 -15.75
N ASP A 222 1.69 -13.99 -16.59
CA ASP A 222 1.81 -13.79 -18.05
C ASP A 222 2.10 -12.35 -18.46
N THR A 223 1.68 -11.36 -17.64
CA THR A 223 1.91 -9.92 -17.88
C THR A 223 3.04 -9.38 -17.03
N PHE A 224 3.16 -9.83 -15.78
CA PHE A 224 4.23 -9.46 -14.85
C PHE A 224 4.56 -10.61 -13.88
N ASP A 225 5.57 -11.40 -14.22
CA ASP A 225 6.21 -12.34 -13.28
C ASP A 225 7.07 -11.54 -12.29
N PHE A 226 6.50 -11.16 -11.17
CA PHE A 226 7.18 -10.37 -10.12
C PHE A 226 8.39 -11.08 -9.50
N SER A 227 8.60 -12.37 -9.80
CA SER A 227 9.80 -13.12 -9.42
C SER A 227 10.94 -13.04 -10.46
N ASN A 228 10.68 -12.40 -11.62
CA ASN A 228 11.66 -12.22 -12.70
C ASN A 228 12.25 -10.79 -12.68
N PRO A 229 13.49 -10.58 -12.23
CA PRO A 229 14.06 -9.23 -12.09
C PRO A 229 14.12 -8.44 -13.41
N LYS A 230 14.21 -9.11 -14.56
CA LYS A 230 14.26 -8.44 -15.87
C LYS A 230 12.94 -7.74 -16.25
N GLN A 231 11.82 -8.22 -15.73
CA GLN A 231 10.54 -7.62 -16.05
C GLN A 231 10.28 -6.30 -15.32
N TYR A 232 11.07 -5.99 -14.29
CA TYR A 232 10.95 -4.72 -13.56
C TYR A 232 11.37 -3.52 -14.42
N GLU A 233 12.23 -3.70 -15.40
CA GLU A 233 12.72 -2.65 -16.31
C GLU A 233 11.64 -2.11 -17.26
N GLN A 234 10.53 -2.84 -17.44
CA GLN A 234 9.43 -2.43 -18.32
C GLN A 234 8.46 -1.43 -17.68
N PHE A 235 8.57 -1.18 -16.37
CA PHE A 235 7.68 -0.30 -15.63
C PHE A 235 8.35 1.01 -15.24
N ASP A 236 7.64 2.12 -15.40
CA ASP A 236 7.97 3.37 -14.74
C ASP A 236 7.34 3.36 -13.32
N TRP A 237 8.14 2.95 -12.35
CA TRP A 237 7.70 2.79 -10.96
C TRP A 237 7.28 4.11 -10.30
N SER A 238 7.67 5.26 -10.85
CA SER A 238 7.23 6.57 -10.34
C SER A 238 5.72 6.81 -10.49
N LEU A 239 5.07 6.05 -11.38
CA LEU A 239 3.63 6.11 -11.63
C LEU A 239 2.81 5.32 -10.61
N TYR A 240 3.45 4.51 -9.76
CA TYR A 240 2.75 3.66 -8.79
C TYR A 240 2.89 4.20 -7.37
N GLY A 241 1.78 4.23 -6.63
CA GLY A 241 1.73 4.60 -5.22
C GLY A 241 1.55 3.40 -4.29
N THR A 242 0.98 2.32 -4.83
CA THR A 242 0.68 1.09 -4.10
C THR A 242 0.92 -0.14 -4.98
N ILE A 243 1.45 -1.20 -4.38
CA ILE A 243 1.49 -2.54 -4.96
C ILE A 243 0.74 -3.47 -3.99
N ILE A 244 -0.26 -4.20 -4.50
CA ILE A 244 -0.96 -5.26 -3.76
C ILE A 244 -0.51 -6.59 -4.34
N ASN A 245 0.35 -7.30 -3.61
CA ASN A 245 0.83 -8.62 -4.00
C ASN A 245 -0.08 -9.72 -3.45
N ALA A 246 -1.04 -10.17 -4.28
CA ALA A 246 -1.91 -11.32 -4.05
C ALA A 246 -1.38 -12.61 -4.70
N GLY A 247 -0.25 -12.55 -5.40
CA GLY A 247 0.38 -13.69 -6.05
C GLY A 247 1.25 -14.50 -5.11
N ALA A 248 1.15 -15.82 -5.17
CA ALA A 248 1.99 -16.75 -4.39
C ALA A 248 2.02 -18.14 -5.04
N TYR A 249 3.05 -18.92 -4.72
CA TYR A 249 3.05 -20.37 -4.91
C TYR A 249 2.32 -21.00 -3.72
N THR A 250 1.22 -21.74 -3.98
CA THR A 250 0.30 -22.24 -2.93
C THR A 250 0.20 -23.77 -2.88
N ALA A 251 0.93 -24.50 -3.73
CA ALA A 251 0.89 -25.97 -3.76
C ALA A 251 1.78 -26.55 -2.64
N VAL A 252 1.25 -26.58 -1.40
CA VAL A 252 1.96 -26.87 -0.15
C VAL A 252 2.73 -28.19 -0.21
N ASP A 253 2.08 -29.31 -0.57
CA ASP A 253 2.74 -30.63 -0.67
C ASP A 253 3.76 -30.69 -1.78
N LYS A 254 3.45 -30.07 -2.94
CA LYS A 254 4.38 -30.03 -4.07
C LYS A 254 5.64 -29.19 -3.76
N ALA A 255 5.54 -28.25 -2.81
CA ALA A 255 6.72 -27.47 -2.37
C ALA A 255 7.81 -28.37 -1.77
N GLU A 256 7.48 -29.53 -1.27
CA GLU A 256 8.45 -30.51 -0.72
C GLU A 256 9.20 -31.31 -1.82
N THR A 257 8.81 -31.17 -3.10
CA THR A 257 9.58 -31.75 -4.23
C THR A 257 10.73 -30.81 -4.62
N PRO A 258 11.81 -31.33 -5.26
CA PRO A 258 12.92 -30.47 -5.72
C PRO A 258 12.47 -29.31 -6.62
N GLU A 259 11.60 -29.56 -7.57
CA GLU A 259 11.06 -28.55 -8.50
C GLU A 259 10.12 -27.58 -7.79
N GLY A 260 9.25 -28.09 -6.92
CA GLY A 260 8.32 -27.29 -6.13
C GLY A 260 9.05 -26.40 -5.13
N HIS A 261 10.13 -26.89 -4.52
CA HIS A 261 10.99 -26.13 -3.62
C HIS A 261 11.55 -24.88 -4.34
N VAL A 262 12.16 -25.05 -5.51
CA VAL A 262 12.69 -23.94 -6.30
C VAL A 262 11.58 -22.95 -6.69
N ALA A 263 10.43 -23.45 -7.13
CA ALA A 263 9.30 -22.61 -7.53
C ALA A 263 8.72 -21.83 -6.34
N ALA A 264 8.59 -22.46 -5.17
CA ALA A 264 8.11 -21.83 -3.95
C ALA A 264 9.07 -20.72 -3.47
N TRP A 265 10.37 -20.96 -3.43
CA TRP A 265 11.37 -19.94 -3.09
C TRP A 265 11.37 -18.77 -4.07
N LYS A 266 11.24 -19.06 -5.37
CA LYS A 266 11.18 -18.02 -6.39
C LYS A 266 9.96 -17.12 -6.20
N ALA A 267 8.77 -17.69 -6.04
CA ALA A 267 7.52 -16.92 -5.95
C ALA A 267 7.28 -16.29 -4.57
N ASN A 268 7.57 -17.02 -3.47
CA ASN A 268 7.19 -16.61 -2.12
C ASN A 268 8.29 -15.85 -1.35
N ALA A 269 9.55 -15.94 -1.79
CA ALA A 269 10.68 -15.25 -1.14
C ALA A 269 11.37 -14.25 -2.07
N GLN A 270 11.89 -14.71 -3.21
CA GLN A 270 12.61 -13.84 -4.16
C GLN A 270 11.70 -12.76 -4.74
N GLY A 271 10.50 -13.12 -5.17
CA GLY A 271 9.54 -12.17 -5.73
C GLY A 271 9.17 -11.05 -4.75
N PRO A 272 8.69 -11.36 -3.53
CA PRO A 272 8.44 -10.35 -2.49
C PRO A 272 9.66 -9.48 -2.16
N ALA A 273 10.89 -10.04 -2.16
CA ALA A 273 12.11 -9.26 -1.96
C ALA A 273 12.37 -8.25 -3.09
N LEU A 274 12.09 -8.61 -4.35
CA LEU A 274 12.19 -7.69 -5.48
C LEU A 274 11.13 -6.59 -5.40
N LEU A 275 9.89 -6.93 -5.07
CA LEU A 275 8.82 -5.96 -4.86
C LEU A 275 9.14 -5.00 -3.71
N ALA A 276 9.65 -5.51 -2.57
CA ALA A 276 10.02 -4.71 -1.41
C ALA A 276 11.15 -3.71 -1.74
N ARG A 277 12.14 -4.14 -2.53
CA ARG A 277 13.22 -3.27 -3.00
C ARG A 277 12.67 -2.11 -3.82
N VAL A 278 11.89 -2.39 -4.87
CA VAL A 278 11.29 -1.36 -5.73
C VAL A 278 10.35 -0.46 -4.93
N ALA A 279 9.56 -1.03 -4.03
CA ALA A 279 8.67 -0.24 -3.19
C ALA A 279 9.44 0.75 -2.30
N ALA A 280 10.57 0.32 -1.70
CA ALA A 280 11.43 1.18 -0.90
C ALA A 280 12.11 2.27 -1.75
N GLU A 281 12.63 1.91 -2.94
CA GLU A 281 13.31 2.84 -3.86
C GLU A 281 12.38 3.95 -4.38
N HIS A 282 11.08 3.66 -4.56
CA HIS A 282 10.10 4.57 -5.17
C HIS A 282 9.02 5.09 -4.20
N ASN A 283 9.17 4.87 -2.89
CA ASN A 283 8.19 5.26 -1.86
C ASN A 283 6.77 4.72 -2.15
N ILE A 284 6.71 3.47 -2.61
CA ILE A 284 5.47 2.75 -2.89
C ILE A 284 5.02 2.01 -1.62
N THR A 285 3.73 2.01 -1.33
CA THR A 285 3.17 1.17 -0.27
C THR A 285 3.02 -0.26 -0.78
N LEU A 286 3.65 -1.23 -0.12
CA LEU A 286 3.58 -2.64 -0.48
C LEU A 286 2.65 -3.39 0.46
N VAL A 287 1.55 -3.92 -0.08
CA VAL A 287 0.68 -4.88 0.60
C VAL A 287 1.10 -6.29 0.17
N HIS A 288 1.41 -7.16 1.12
CA HIS A 288 1.82 -8.54 0.88
C HIS A 288 0.98 -9.52 1.67
N VAL A 289 0.43 -10.51 0.98
CA VAL A 289 -0.36 -11.56 1.64
C VAL A 289 0.52 -12.73 2.03
N SER A 290 0.49 -13.08 3.31
CA SER A 290 1.25 -14.17 3.91
C SER A 290 0.33 -15.27 4.47
N SER A 291 0.85 -16.11 5.34
CA SER A 291 0.17 -17.31 5.85
C SER A 291 0.51 -17.58 7.30
N ASP A 292 -0.41 -18.23 8.00
CA ASP A 292 -0.22 -18.88 9.30
C ASP A 292 0.87 -19.95 9.29
N TYR A 293 1.22 -20.53 8.14
CA TYR A 293 2.30 -21.52 8.00
C TYR A 293 3.70 -20.97 8.29
N VAL A 294 3.83 -19.67 8.57
CA VAL A 294 5.06 -19.09 9.12
C VAL A 294 5.30 -19.51 10.57
N PHE A 295 4.29 -20.13 11.23
CA PHE A 295 4.31 -20.69 12.57
C PHE A 295 4.29 -22.22 12.55
N ASP A 296 4.65 -22.85 13.67
CA ASP A 296 4.64 -24.30 13.83
C ASP A 296 3.27 -24.89 14.27
N GLY A 297 2.34 -24.03 14.67
CA GLY A 297 1.04 -24.44 15.16
C GLY A 297 1.07 -25.09 16.55
N ALA A 298 2.12 -24.85 17.36
CA ALA A 298 2.21 -25.37 18.72
C ALA A 298 1.37 -24.60 19.74
N ARG A 299 1.03 -23.35 19.43
CA ARG A 299 0.15 -22.50 20.24
C ARG A 299 -1.27 -22.56 19.69
N GLU A 300 -2.26 -22.53 20.58
CA GLU A 300 -3.69 -22.47 20.17
C GLU A 300 -4.03 -21.20 19.40
N VAL A 301 -3.36 -20.08 19.73
CA VAL A 301 -3.54 -18.78 19.05
C VAL A 301 -2.17 -18.16 18.81
N HIS A 302 -1.91 -17.75 17.57
CA HIS A 302 -0.72 -17.06 17.15
C HIS A 302 -0.96 -15.56 17.03
N ASP A 303 0.08 -14.74 17.16
CA ASP A 303 0.03 -13.28 16.99
C ASP A 303 1.22 -12.77 16.17
N GLU A 304 1.14 -11.52 15.71
CA GLU A 304 2.13 -10.92 14.84
C GLU A 304 3.53 -10.79 15.45
N SER A 305 3.66 -10.84 16.78
CA SER A 305 4.92 -10.72 17.51
C SER A 305 5.66 -12.05 17.68
N GLU A 306 4.99 -13.17 17.37
CA GLU A 306 5.55 -14.50 17.52
C GLU A 306 6.71 -14.73 16.52
N PRO A 307 7.87 -15.28 16.97
CA PRO A 307 8.95 -15.64 16.08
C PRO A 307 8.54 -16.68 15.04
N PHE A 308 9.12 -16.59 13.84
CA PHE A 308 8.90 -17.58 12.78
C PHE A 308 9.38 -18.97 13.20
N SER A 309 8.55 -19.99 12.98
CA SER A 309 8.80 -21.39 13.26
C SER A 309 8.22 -22.35 12.21
N PRO A 310 8.39 -22.06 10.90
CA PRO A 310 7.72 -22.81 9.82
C PRO A 310 8.15 -24.28 9.77
N LEU A 311 7.18 -25.19 9.62
CA LEU A 311 7.41 -26.63 9.60
C LEU A 311 7.91 -27.15 8.25
N GLY A 312 7.34 -26.68 7.13
CA GLY A 312 7.59 -27.16 5.77
C GLY A 312 8.12 -26.06 4.84
N VAL A 313 8.51 -26.44 3.62
CA VAL A 313 9.09 -25.53 2.61
C VAL A 313 8.17 -24.37 2.28
N TYR A 314 6.87 -24.60 2.13
CA TYR A 314 5.91 -23.53 1.87
C TYR A 314 5.97 -22.46 2.96
N GLY A 315 5.87 -22.84 4.22
CA GLY A 315 5.95 -21.92 5.36
C GLY A 315 7.31 -21.19 5.43
N GLN A 316 8.42 -21.90 5.19
CA GLN A 316 9.76 -21.30 5.17
C GLN A 316 9.87 -20.21 4.09
N THR A 317 9.31 -20.45 2.89
CA THR A 317 9.34 -19.47 1.80
C THR A 317 8.45 -18.26 2.07
N LYS A 318 7.29 -18.48 2.73
CA LYS A 318 6.41 -17.37 3.16
C LYS A 318 7.07 -16.53 4.25
N ALA A 319 7.68 -17.16 5.25
CA ALA A 319 8.44 -16.45 6.30
C ALA A 319 9.62 -15.64 5.74
N ALA A 320 10.35 -16.19 4.75
CA ALA A 320 11.40 -15.44 4.06
C ALA A 320 10.86 -14.22 3.30
N GLY A 321 9.68 -14.35 2.68
CA GLY A 321 8.97 -13.23 2.06
C GLY A 321 8.56 -12.16 3.08
N ASP A 322 8.01 -12.56 4.21
CA ASP A 322 7.64 -11.65 5.31
C ASP A 322 8.85 -10.86 5.82
N ILE A 323 10.00 -11.52 6.03
CA ILE A 323 11.24 -10.86 6.44
C ILE A 323 11.69 -9.84 5.40
N ALA A 324 11.62 -10.18 4.12
CA ALA A 324 12.02 -9.28 3.04
C ALA A 324 11.10 -8.05 2.95
N VAL A 325 9.78 -8.25 3.00
CA VAL A 325 8.78 -7.18 2.94
C VAL A 325 8.80 -6.32 4.21
N GLY A 326 9.03 -6.93 5.39
CA GLY A 326 9.13 -6.23 6.66
C GLY A 326 10.28 -5.19 6.73
N ASN A 327 11.27 -5.28 5.83
CA ASN A 327 12.30 -4.26 5.68
C ASN A 327 11.88 -3.06 4.79
N CYS A 328 10.75 -3.15 4.09
CA CYS A 328 10.20 -2.01 3.34
C CYS A 328 9.51 -1.05 4.33
N PRO A 329 9.88 0.25 4.38
CA PRO A 329 9.31 1.18 5.36
C PRO A 329 7.79 1.34 5.28
N ARG A 330 7.23 1.21 4.08
CA ARG A 330 5.80 1.39 3.78
C ARG A 330 5.19 0.06 3.38
N HIS A 331 4.91 -0.80 4.35
CA HIS A 331 4.37 -2.13 4.08
C HIS A 331 3.17 -2.48 4.95
N TYR A 332 2.32 -3.34 4.40
CA TYR A 332 1.35 -4.15 5.12
C TYR A 332 1.60 -5.61 4.76
N ILE A 333 1.83 -6.45 5.77
CA ILE A 333 1.83 -7.91 5.63
C ILE A 333 0.53 -8.40 6.25
N LEU A 334 -0.31 -9.09 5.48
CA LEU A 334 -1.51 -9.73 6.00
C LEU A 334 -1.26 -11.24 6.07
N ARG A 335 -1.11 -11.78 7.28
CA ARG A 335 -1.07 -13.23 7.52
C ARG A 335 -2.48 -13.76 7.63
N SER A 336 -2.75 -14.84 6.92
CA SER A 336 -4.08 -15.42 6.81
C SER A 336 -4.02 -16.94 6.87
N SER A 337 -5.12 -17.57 7.20
CA SER A 337 -5.27 -19.03 7.15
C SER A 337 -6.49 -19.41 6.32
N TRP A 338 -6.46 -20.62 5.72
CA TRP A 338 -7.59 -21.31 5.13
C TRP A 338 -8.48 -20.47 4.21
N VAL A 339 -7.85 -19.88 3.19
CA VAL A 339 -8.49 -18.91 2.28
C VAL A 339 -9.57 -19.58 1.41
N ILE A 340 -10.75 -19.00 1.41
CA ILE A 340 -11.93 -19.39 0.62
C ILE A 340 -12.34 -18.22 -0.27
N GLY A 341 -12.39 -18.48 -1.58
CA GLY A 341 -12.82 -17.49 -2.56
C GLY A 341 -13.44 -18.17 -3.78
N ASP A 342 -13.59 -17.41 -4.85
CA ASP A 342 -14.06 -17.97 -6.10
C ASP A 342 -13.04 -18.96 -6.70
N GLY A 343 -13.52 -20.07 -7.26
CA GLY A 343 -12.71 -21.15 -7.81
C GLY A 343 -12.62 -22.37 -6.88
N ARG A 344 -11.62 -23.23 -7.14
CA ARG A 344 -11.45 -24.48 -6.40
C ARG A 344 -10.98 -24.20 -4.96
N ASN A 345 -11.76 -24.67 -3.97
CA ASN A 345 -11.44 -24.55 -2.55
C ASN A 345 -12.05 -25.71 -1.74
N PHE A 346 -11.74 -25.75 -0.44
CA PHE A 346 -12.22 -26.82 0.45
C PHE A 346 -13.75 -26.88 0.53
N VAL A 347 -14.43 -25.75 0.68
CA VAL A 347 -15.89 -25.69 0.83
C VAL A 347 -16.60 -26.25 -0.40
N ARG A 348 -16.18 -25.83 -1.61
CA ARG A 348 -16.71 -26.39 -2.88
C ARG A 348 -16.46 -27.90 -3.00
N THR A 349 -15.29 -28.35 -2.56
CA THR A 349 -14.96 -29.78 -2.56
C THR A 349 -15.90 -30.55 -1.62
N MET A 350 -16.10 -30.03 -0.39
CA MET A 350 -17.01 -30.65 0.58
C MET A 350 -18.46 -30.64 0.09
N LYS A 351 -18.93 -29.55 -0.52
CA LYS A 351 -20.27 -29.47 -1.13
C LYS A 351 -20.46 -30.56 -2.21
N THR A 352 -19.48 -30.67 -3.12
CA THR A 352 -19.51 -31.70 -4.17
C THR A 352 -19.54 -33.11 -3.58
N LEU A 353 -18.77 -33.38 -2.51
CA LEU A 353 -18.75 -34.66 -1.85
C LEU A 353 -20.06 -34.95 -1.10
N SER A 354 -20.67 -33.93 -0.48
CA SER A 354 -21.99 -34.04 0.16
C SER A 354 -23.08 -34.43 -0.85
N ASP A 355 -23.06 -33.80 -2.05
CA ASP A 355 -24.01 -34.14 -3.13
C ASP A 355 -23.87 -35.61 -3.59
N ARG A 356 -22.60 -36.08 -3.73
CA ARG A 356 -22.32 -37.46 -4.10
C ARG A 356 -22.76 -38.45 -3.03
N VAL A 357 -22.56 -38.14 -1.75
CA VAL A 357 -23.04 -38.98 -0.61
C VAL A 357 -24.56 -39.00 -0.53
N ALA A 358 -25.23 -37.92 -0.96
CA ALA A 358 -26.70 -37.86 -1.00
C ALA A 358 -27.29 -38.55 -2.23
N ASP A 359 -26.51 -38.83 -3.28
CA ASP A 359 -26.97 -39.53 -4.49
C ASP A 359 -27.03 -41.04 -4.25
N PRO A 360 -28.23 -41.66 -4.27
CA PRO A 360 -28.36 -43.11 -4.09
C PRO A 360 -27.69 -43.97 -5.18
N GLN A 361 -27.29 -43.35 -6.30
CA GLN A 361 -26.61 -44.04 -7.39
C GLN A 361 -25.08 -43.93 -7.30
N ASP A 362 -24.54 -43.06 -6.44
CA ASP A 362 -23.07 -42.95 -6.21
C ASP A 362 -22.67 -44.01 -5.13
N ALA A 363 -21.50 -44.61 -5.34
CA ALA A 363 -20.95 -45.58 -4.39
C ALA A 363 -20.36 -44.94 -3.12
N LEU A 364 -20.28 -43.60 -3.05
CA LEU A 364 -19.71 -42.87 -1.92
C LEU A 364 -20.74 -42.79 -0.77
N ASP A 365 -20.48 -43.46 0.35
CA ASP A 365 -21.39 -43.46 1.52
C ASP A 365 -20.95 -42.50 2.63
N GLN A 366 -19.65 -42.20 2.73
CA GLN A 366 -19.09 -41.35 3.75
C GLN A 366 -17.74 -40.75 3.30
N VAL A 367 -17.30 -39.70 3.96
CA VAL A 367 -15.97 -39.11 3.75
C VAL A 367 -15.18 -39.03 5.05
N THR A 368 -13.86 -39.12 4.98
CA THR A 368 -12.95 -38.90 6.11
C THR A 368 -12.28 -37.54 5.99
N VAL A 369 -12.29 -36.78 7.07
CA VAL A 369 -11.69 -35.41 7.10
C VAL A 369 -10.88 -35.28 8.38
N VAL A 370 -9.75 -34.57 8.26
CA VAL A 370 -8.80 -34.30 9.36
C VAL A 370 -9.47 -33.50 10.48
N ASP A 371 -9.31 -33.96 11.73
CA ASP A 371 -9.94 -33.38 12.91
C ASP A 371 -8.95 -32.81 13.95
N ASP A 372 -7.64 -32.97 13.73
CA ASP A 372 -6.56 -32.50 14.59
C ASP A 372 -5.83 -31.26 14.04
N GLN A 373 -6.41 -30.58 13.06
CA GLN A 373 -5.99 -29.27 12.58
C GLN A 373 -7.12 -28.27 12.84
N ILE A 374 -6.82 -27.23 13.63
CA ILE A 374 -7.80 -26.27 14.17
C ILE A 374 -7.49 -24.87 13.63
N GLY A 375 -8.51 -24.17 13.14
CA GLY A 375 -8.32 -22.81 12.60
C GLY A 375 -9.66 -22.14 12.27
N ARG A 376 -9.58 -21.10 11.45
CA ARG A 376 -10.73 -20.36 10.95
C ARG A 376 -10.62 -20.18 9.43
N LEU A 377 -11.74 -20.11 8.75
CA LEU A 377 -11.78 -19.75 7.35
C LEU A 377 -11.55 -18.25 7.17
N THR A 378 -10.90 -17.89 6.07
CA THR A 378 -10.75 -16.51 5.62
C THR A 378 -11.39 -16.37 4.26
N PHE A 379 -12.46 -15.60 4.16
CA PHE A 379 -13.09 -15.32 2.87
C PHE A 379 -12.37 -14.20 2.15
N THR A 380 -12.16 -14.36 0.84
CA THR A 380 -11.37 -13.41 0.02
C THR A 380 -11.99 -12.03 -0.05
N ASP A 381 -13.32 -11.92 0.04
CA ASP A 381 -14.03 -10.64 0.00
C ASP A 381 -13.77 -9.84 1.28
N ASP A 382 -13.79 -10.51 2.45
CA ASP A 382 -13.42 -9.90 3.72
C ASP A 382 -11.95 -9.51 3.75
N MET A 383 -11.05 -10.35 3.21
CA MET A 383 -9.63 -10.02 3.09
C MET A 383 -9.39 -8.83 2.15
N ALA A 384 -10.09 -8.73 1.02
CA ALA A 384 -10.02 -7.59 0.13
C ALA A 384 -10.48 -6.31 0.84
N SER A 385 -11.61 -6.36 1.54
CA SER A 385 -12.12 -5.25 2.37
C SER A 385 -11.09 -4.82 3.43
N ALA A 386 -10.45 -5.77 4.12
CA ALA A 386 -9.39 -5.48 5.10
C ALA A 386 -8.18 -4.77 4.47
N ILE A 387 -7.74 -5.20 3.28
CA ILE A 387 -6.66 -4.55 2.53
C ILE A 387 -7.01 -3.09 2.23
N PHE A 388 -8.20 -2.85 1.69
CA PHE A 388 -8.63 -1.48 1.38
C PHE A 388 -8.82 -0.63 2.62
N HIS A 389 -9.32 -1.20 3.72
CA HIS A 389 -9.39 -0.52 5.01
C HIS A 389 -8.01 -0.08 5.51
N LEU A 390 -7.00 -0.96 5.48
CA LEU A 390 -5.64 -0.61 5.90
C LEU A 390 -5.03 0.49 5.02
N LEU A 391 -5.37 0.52 3.73
CA LEU A 391 -4.95 1.55 2.79
C LEU A 391 -5.73 2.88 2.93
N GLY A 392 -6.72 2.97 3.83
CA GLY A 392 -7.53 4.18 4.05
C GLY A 392 -8.73 4.34 3.12
N TYR A 393 -9.07 3.30 2.34
CA TYR A 393 -10.32 3.30 1.57
C TYR A 393 -11.47 2.87 2.49
N ARG A 394 -12.54 3.64 2.52
CA ARG A 394 -13.77 3.30 3.25
C ARG A 394 -15.00 3.76 2.46
N ASP A 395 -16.14 3.16 2.76
CA ASP A 395 -17.44 3.52 2.18
C ASP A 395 -17.98 4.88 2.67
N THR A 396 -17.12 5.75 3.17
CA THR A 396 -17.46 7.08 3.65
C THR A 396 -16.90 8.14 2.71
N PRO A 397 -17.63 9.25 2.47
CA PRO A 397 -17.17 10.32 1.60
C PRO A 397 -15.95 11.09 2.14
N GLU A 398 -15.57 10.89 3.40
CA GLU A 398 -14.41 11.54 3.99
C GLU A 398 -13.16 10.67 3.87
N PRO A 399 -12.00 11.25 3.46
CA PRO A 399 -10.75 10.52 3.43
C PRO A 399 -10.38 10.06 4.84
N VAL A 400 -10.02 8.79 4.96
CA VAL A 400 -9.58 8.20 6.22
C VAL A 400 -8.07 7.99 6.15
N GLU A 401 -7.37 8.30 7.24
CA GLU A 401 -5.95 8.02 7.36
C GLU A 401 -5.70 6.51 7.25
N PRO A 402 -4.72 6.08 6.43
CA PRO A 402 -4.29 4.70 6.38
C PRO A 402 -3.87 4.19 7.76
N ALA A 403 -4.05 2.89 8.00
CA ALA A 403 -3.57 2.28 9.24
C ALA A 403 -2.03 2.36 9.36
N ALA A 404 -1.49 2.20 10.55
CA ALA A 404 -0.05 2.14 10.76
C ALA A 404 0.57 0.99 9.95
N TYR A 405 1.72 1.23 9.30
CA TYR A 405 2.44 0.18 8.57
C TYR A 405 2.86 -0.97 9.50
N GLY A 406 2.91 -2.17 8.97
CA GLY A 406 3.35 -3.37 9.70
C GLY A 406 2.64 -4.65 9.31
N THR A 407 2.85 -5.70 10.11
CA THR A 407 2.20 -7.00 9.94
C THR A 407 0.86 -7.02 10.67
N TYR A 408 -0.14 -7.62 10.06
CA TYR A 408 -1.49 -7.82 10.60
C TYR A 408 -1.93 -9.26 10.36
N ASP A 409 -2.46 -9.89 11.40
CA ASP A 409 -3.14 -11.16 11.28
C ASP A 409 -4.60 -10.92 10.86
N MET A 410 -5.06 -11.65 9.83
CA MET A 410 -6.38 -11.45 9.23
C MET A 410 -7.02 -12.78 8.85
N THR A 411 -8.01 -13.19 9.62
CA THR A 411 -8.91 -14.33 9.32
C THR A 411 -10.34 -13.91 9.64
N GLY A 412 -11.33 -14.75 9.31
CA GLY A 412 -12.68 -14.56 9.85
C GLY A 412 -12.68 -14.62 11.38
N SER A 413 -13.57 -13.84 11.99
CA SER A 413 -13.84 -13.89 13.44
C SER A 413 -14.73 -15.09 13.80
N GLY A 414 -14.89 -15.36 15.09
CA GLY A 414 -15.72 -16.47 15.62
C GLY A 414 -14.88 -17.60 16.22
N GLU A 415 -15.54 -18.68 16.63
CA GLU A 415 -14.89 -19.84 17.24
C GLU A 415 -14.07 -20.63 16.23
N SER A 416 -12.91 -21.15 16.67
CA SER A 416 -12.09 -22.03 15.82
C SER A 416 -12.72 -23.41 15.67
N ALA A 417 -12.52 -24.03 14.52
CA ALA A 417 -13.03 -25.38 14.23
C ALA A 417 -11.98 -26.23 13.51
N SER A 418 -12.14 -27.55 13.56
CA SER A 418 -11.35 -28.47 12.75
C SER A 418 -11.85 -28.51 11.30
N TRP A 419 -10.99 -28.96 10.37
CA TRP A 419 -11.45 -29.25 9.00
C TRP A 419 -12.66 -30.21 8.97
N CYS A 420 -12.68 -31.22 9.86
CA CYS A 420 -13.82 -32.13 10.00
C CYS A 420 -15.09 -31.40 10.48
N GLY A 421 -14.95 -30.49 11.47
CA GLY A 421 -16.06 -29.67 11.94
C GLY A 421 -16.65 -28.80 10.84
N ILE A 422 -15.77 -28.11 10.07
CA ILE A 422 -16.18 -27.30 8.93
C ILE A 422 -16.85 -28.14 7.84
N ALA A 423 -16.29 -29.33 7.52
CA ALA A 423 -16.88 -30.23 6.54
C ALA A 423 -18.30 -30.68 6.95
N ARG A 424 -18.51 -30.96 8.23
CA ARG A 424 -19.86 -31.31 8.77
C ARG A 424 -20.84 -30.15 8.57
N MET A 425 -20.43 -28.93 8.86
CA MET A 425 -21.29 -27.75 8.63
C MET A 425 -21.69 -27.61 7.16
N VAL A 426 -20.74 -27.81 6.22
CA VAL A 426 -21.05 -27.79 4.78
C VAL A 426 -22.00 -28.89 4.38
N PHE A 427 -21.78 -30.12 4.84
CA PHE A 427 -22.65 -31.29 4.57
C PHE A 427 -24.05 -31.09 5.13
N ASP A 428 -24.16 -30.58 6.35
CA ASP A 428 -25.45 -30.32 6.99
C ASP A 428 -26.25 -29.27 6.24
N GLN A 429 -25.57 -28.17 5.84
CA GLN A 429 -26.21 -27.10 5.11
C GLN A 429 -26.60 -27.52 3.68
N ALA A 430 -25.79 -28.34 3.03
CA ALA A 430 -26.04 -28.77 1.66
C ALA A 430 -27.17 -29.82 1.56
N ASN A 431 -27.09 -30.88 2.36
CA ASN A 431 -27.96 -32.06 2.21
C ASN A 431 -28.42 -32.66 3.55
N GLY A 432 -28.13 -32.05 4.70
CA GLY A 432 -28.50 -32.57 6.04
C GLY A 432 -27.79 -33.88 6.40
N ASN A 433 -26.57 -34.10 5.87
CA ASN A 433 -25.84 -35.37 5.99
C ASN A 433 -24.45 -35.23 6.65
N GLY A 434 -24.27 -34.29 7.56
CA GLY A 434 -23.01 -34.02 8.28
C GLY A 434 -22.52 -35.23 9.12
N ASP A 435 -23.41 -36.15 9.51
CA ASP A 435 -23.07 -37.41 10.19
C ASP A 435 -22.23 -38.33 9.30
N LYS A 436 -22.25 -38.14 7.98
CA LYS A 436 -21.44 -38.88 7.00
C LYS A 436 -19.97 -38.42 6.95
N VAL A 437 -19.62 -37.32 7.60
CA VAL A 437 -18.25 -36.86 7.72
C VAL A 437 -17.61 -37.50 8.96
N LYS A 438 -16.59 -38.32 8.73
CA LYS A 438 -15.90 -39.07 9.80
C LYS A 438 -14.56 -38.41 10.12
N PRO A 439 -14.26 -38.19 11.42
CA PRO A 439 -12.99 -37.64 11.84
C PRO A 439 -11.85 -38.64 11.65
N VAL A 440 -10.69 -38.15 11.24
CA VAL A 440 -9.41 -38.86 11.24
C VAL A 440 -8.29 -37.93 11.69
N THR A 441 -7.22 -38.49 12.22
CA THR A 441 -6.02 -37.70 12.50
C THR A 441 -5.26 -37.40 11.21
N THR A 442 -4.42 -36.35 11.22
CA THR A 442 -3.51 -36.04 10.11
C THR A 442 -2.64 -37.25 9.76
N ALA A 443 -2.12 -37.98 10.75
CA ALA A 443 -1.30 -39.17 10.53
C ALA A 443 -2.06 -40.28 9.82
N GLU A 444 -3.31 -40.57 10.22
CA GLU A 444 -4.17 -41.56 9.57
C GLU A 444 -4.54 -41.15 8.14
N TYR A 445 -4.83 -39.85 7.92
CA TYR A 445 -5.21 -39.33 6.60
C TYR A 445 -4.12 -39.53 5.56
N TYR A 446 -2.85 -39.30 5.95
CA TYR A 446 -1.70 -39.41 5.05
C TYR A 446 -1.00 -40.79 5.10
N ALA A 447 -1.47 -41.74 5.91
CA ALA A 447 -0.82 -43.06 6.12
C ALA A 447 -0.53 -43.83 4.82
N ASN A 448 -1.38 -43.69 3.80
CA ASN A 448 -1.26 -44.38 2.53
C ASN A 448 -0.78 -43.47 1.37
N THR A 449 -0.34 -42.24 1.68
CA THR A 449 0.12 -41.29 0.65
C THR A 449 1.53 -41.66 0.19
N THR A 450 1.73 -41.83 -1.12
CA THR A 450 3.02 -42.22 -1.70
C THR A 450 3.84 -41.02 -2.19
N GLY A 451 3.28 -39.82 -2.16
CA GLY A 451 3.94 -38.57 -2.53
C GLY A 451 4.49 -37.80 -1.33
N PRO A 452 5.19 -36.67 -1.58
CA PRO A 452 5.61 -35.78 -0.52
C PRO A 452 4.38 -35.21 0.20
N VAL A 453 4.45 -35.17 1.51
CA VAL A 453 3.45 -34.56 2.40
C VAL A 453 4.18 -33.52 3.24
N SER A 454 3.77 -32.27 3.12
CA SER A 454 4.31 -31.20 3.96
C SER A 454 3.69 -31.29 5.38
N PRO A 455 4.45 -31.10 6.44
CA PRO A 455 3.88 -31.01 7.78
C PRO A 455 2.92 -29.80 7.87
N ARG A 456 1.82 -29.96 8.62
CA ARG A 456 0.80 -28.95 8.84
C ARG A 456 0.82 -28.47 10.29
N PRO A 457 0.56 -27.17 10.53
CA PRO A 457 0.29 -26.66 11.87
C PRO A 457 -0.94 -27.36 12.48
N ALA A 458 -0.86 -27.74 13.77
CA ALA A 458 -2.04 -28.22 14.49
C ALA A 458 -3.04 -27.09 14.77
N TYR A 459 -2.52 -25.90 15.06
CA TYR A 459 -3.33 -24.71 15.26
C TYR A 459 -2.96 -23.62 14.23
N SER A 460 -3.98 -23.09 13.56
CA SER A 460 -3.91 -22.04 12.55
C SER A 460 -4.75 -20.82 12.96
N THR A 461 -5.11 -20.72 14.23
CA THR A 461 -5.90 -19.60 14.75
C THR A 461 -5.00 -18.38 14.97
N LEU A 462 -5.37 -17.27 14.36
CA LEU A 462 -4.63 -15.99 14.43
C LEU A 462 -5.38 -14.99 15.33
N ASN A 463 -4.62 -14.17 16.06
CA ASN A 463 -5.15 -13.10 16.91
C ASN A 463 -5.57 -11.89 16.05
N LEU A 464 -6.80 -11.45 16.18
CA LEU A 464 -7.36 -10.36 15.40
C LEU A 464 -7.26 -8.99 16.08
N GLY A 465 -6.76 -8.93 17.32
CA GLY A 465 -6.78 -7.70 18.13
C GLY A 465 -6.08 -6.52 17.47
N LYS A 466 -4.99 -6.75 16.73
CA LYS A 466 -4.26 -5.67 16.07
C LYS A 466 -5.04 -5.07 14.91
N ILE A 467 -5.64 -5.88 14.04
CA ILE A 467 -6.45 -5.37 12.93
C ILE A 467 -7.74 -4.73 13.44
N GLU A 468 -8.35 -5.29 14.48
CA GLU A 468 -9.54 -4.73 15.12
C GLU A 468 -9.28 -3.36 15.75
N ASN A 469 -8.07 -3.12 16.27
CA ASN A 469 -7.66 -1.82 16.81
C ASN A 469 -7.54 -0.73 15.73
N THR A 470 -7.48 -1.09 14.43
CA THR A 470 -7.58 -0.12 13.32
C THR A 470 -9.03 0.32 13.06
N GLY A 471 -10.00 -0.29 13.73
CA GLY A 471 -11.43 -0.10 13.52
C GLY A 471 -12.04 -1.08 12.50
N TYR A 472 -11.25 -1.96 11.87
CA TYR A 472 -11.77 -3.04 11.06
C TYR A 472 -12.44 -4.10 11.93
N ARG A 473 -13.47 -4.76 11.39
CA ARG A 473 -14.16 -5.87 12.06
C ARG A 473 -14.23 -7.05 11.08
N PRO A 474 -13.37 -8.07 11.23
CA PRO A 474 -13.42 -9.26 10.40
C PRO A 474 -14.79 -9.94 10.51
N ALA A 475 -15.34 -10.34 9.37
CA ALA A 475 -16.62 -11.03 9.30
C ALA A 475 -16.57 -12.36 10.07
N ASN A 476 -17.69 -12.77 10.65
CA ASN A 476 -17.79 -14.09 11.28
C ASN A 476 -17.71 -15.17 10.19
N TRP A 477 -16.70 -16.06 10.28
CA TRP A 477 -16.46 -17.05 9.23
C TRP A 477 -17.59 -18.07 9.07
N GLN A 478 -18.34 -18.39 10.15
CA GLN A 478 -19.46 -19.33 10.09
C GLN A 478 -20.65 -18.71 9.34
N GLU A 479 -20.92 -17.41 9.55
CA GLU A 479 -21.93 -16.68 8.80
C GLU A 479 -21.55 -16.57 7.33
N SER A 480 -20.28 -16.24 7.04
CA SER A 480 -19.74 -16.18 5.68
C SER A 480 -19.76 -17.55 5.00
N LEU A 481 -19.47 -18.66 5.75
CA LEU A 481 -19.58 -20.03 5.24
C LEU A 481 -21.02 -20.35 4.83
N ASN A 482 -21.98 -19.99 5.67
CA ASN A 482 -23.40 -20.23 5.39
C ASN A 482 -23.86 -19.48 4.14
N ALA A 483 -23.49 -18.19 4.03
CA ALA A 483 -23.78 -17.38 2.86
C ALA A 483 -23.12 -17.93 1.59
N TYR A 484 -21.84 -18.29 1.66
CA TYR A 484 -21.09 -18.83 0.53
C TYR A 484 -21.63 -20.18 0.07
N THR A 485 -21.90 -21.11 0.99
CA THR A 485 -22.44 -22.44 0.65
C THR A 485 -23.82 -22.34 -0.03
N ALA A 486 -24.64 -21.36 0.37
CA ALA A 486 -25.94 -21.10 -0.25
C ALA A 486 -25.85 -20.64 -1.72
N THR A 487 -24.69 -20.17 -2.18
CA THR A 487 -24.45 -19.78 -3.58
C THR A 487 -23.94 -20.92 -4.46
N LEU A 488 -23.62 -22.08 -3.88
CA LEU A 488 -23.05 -23.25 -4.56
C LEU A 488 -24.14 -24.26 -4.92
#